data_97dd27097f61a0c35d7d65f14d332745
#
_entry.id   97dd27097f61a0c35d7d65f14d332745
#
_cell.length_a   1.000
_cell.length_b   1.000
_cell.length_c   1.000
_cell.angle_alpha   90.00
_cell.angle_beta   90.00
_cell.angle_gamma   90.00
#
_symmetry.space_group_name_H-M   'P 1'
#
loop_
_entity.id
_entity.type
_entity.pdbx_description
1 polymer ?
#
loop_
_entity_poly.entity_id
_entity_poly.type
_entity_poly.pdbx_seq_one_letter_code
_entity_poly.pdbx_strand_id
1 'polypeptide(L)'
;MLKKHKKIALSHITEMFAESKVENRDIWFSGGVSANFDFVPQNILAWTTKETPGAVGTFIHQRMAVALMLSGSCIMNIDGVRIPMTPGDMVCILPFQFHTIRLDCPLEEYQSLWITFTEKKRDYSSFLSLKNRLLKPDQSDFACISEIIRGTQDAKLPAENTVLALLKLLLNQRRKKQDLPVPENPHTLFEEMCDCIRNNFDKDISIKTLAEKFNVSSETVRRQFRKADTGLTPHELLSLLRHQLAIELLEQTDLSIAEIAGRCGYADPFSFSRAFKKRDLQSPLQHRKKFR
;
A
#
# COMPACT_ATOMS: atom_id res chain seq x y z
N MET A 1 2.85 -42.07 -14.27
CA MET A 1 3.71 -40.92 -13.87
C MET A 1 3.42 -40.39 -12.46
N LEU A 2 2.18 -40.12 -12.08
CA LEU A 2 1.81 -39.57 -10.75
C LEU A 2 2.33 -40.40 -9.54
N LYS A 3 2.31 -41.73 -9.61
CA LYS A 3 2.80 -42.59 -8.51
C LYS A 3 4.32 -42.49 -8.28
N LYS A 4 5.09 -42.19 -9.33
CA LYS A 4 6.56 -42.09 -9.24
C LYS A 4 6.99 -40.75 -8.60
N HIS A 5 6.32 -39.65 -8.95
CA HIS A 5 6.56 -38.33 -8.32
C HIS A 5 6.17 -38.31 -6.85
N LYS A 6 5.05 -38.99 -6.47
CA LYS A 6 4.62 -39.06 -5.08
C LYS A 6 5.60 -39.89 -4.22
N LYS A 7 6.23 -40.93 -4.78
CA LYS A 7 7.23 -41.75 -4.08
C LYS A 7 8.55 -40.98 -3.86
N ILE A 8 8.98 -40.17 -4.86
CA ILE A 8 10.18 -39.33 -4.75
C ILE A 8 10.00 -38.24 -3.71
N ALA A 9 8.81 -37.59 -3.66
CA ALA A 9 8.52 -36.57 -2.67
C ALA A 9 8.52 -37.12 -1.23
N LEU A 10 7.99 -38.32 -1.02
CA LEU A 10 7.97 -38.95 0.29
C LEU A 10 9.36 -39.41 0.75
N SER A 11 10.23 -39.92 -0.15
CA SER A 11 11.60 -40.27 0.20
C SER A 11 12.40 -39.04 0.62
N HIS A 12 12.25 -37.92 -0.08
CA HIS A 12 12.91 -36.65 0.28
C HIS A 12 12.46 -36.13 1.65
N ILE A 13 11.17 -36.20 1.96
CA ILE A 13 10.65 -35.84 3.30
C ILE A 13 11.27 -36.77 4.37
N THR A 14 11.35 -38.07 4.11
CA THR A 14 11.94 -39.03 5.05
C THR A 14 13.43 -38.75 5.28
N GLU A 15 14.19 -38.39 4.23
CA GLU A 15 15.59 -38.00 4.33
C GLU A 15 15.78 -36.73 5.17
N MET A 16 14.94 -35.69 4.94
CA MET A 16 14.98 -34.45 5.72
C MET A 16 14.76 -34.72 7.23
N PHE A 17 13.87 -35.65 7.59
CA PHE A 17 13.65 -36.00 9.00
C PHE A 17 14.76 -36.91 9.55
N ALA A 18 15.38 -37.75 8.74
CA ALA A 18 16.51 -38.60 9.16
C ALA A 18 17.77 -37.76 9.49
N GLU A 19 17.93 -36.59 8.84
CA GLU A 19 18.99 -35.63 9.14
C GLU A 19 18.69 -34.75 10.36
N SER A 20 17.44 -34.74 10.83
CA SER A 20 17.07 -33.97 12.00
C SER A 20 17.59 -34.67 13.27
N LYS A 21 18.35 -33.93 14.09
CA LYS A 21 18.86 -34.38 15.39
C LYS A 21 17.80 -34.33 16.51
N VAL A 22 16.54 -34.18 16.18
CA VAL A 22 15.44 -34.00 17.15
C VAL A 22 14.93 -35.41 17.54
N GLU A 23 15.15 -35.80 18.78
CA GLU A 23 14.58 -37.04 19.30
C GLU A 23 13.06 -36.89 19.51
N ASN A 24 12.31 -37.99 19.25
CA ASN A 24 10.83 -38.00 19.34
C ASN A 24 10.26 -37.56 20.71
N ARG A 25 11.04 -37.59 21.79
CA ARG A 25 10.63 -37.15 23.12
C ARG A 25 10.62 -35.64 23.26
N ASP A 26 11.45 -34.93 22.49
CA ASP A 26 11.60 -33.47 22.60
C ASP A 26 10.57 -32.73 21.76
N ILE A 27 9.93 -33.39 20.79
CA ILE A 27 8.91 -32.80 19.91
C ILE A 27 7.69 -32.28 20.69
N TRP A 28 7.33 -32.93 21.80
CA TRP A 28 6.16 -32.53 22.60
C TRP A 28 6.45 -31.41 23.62
N PHE A 29 7.71 -31.14 23.91
CA PHE A 29 8.13 -30.21 24.95
C PHE A 29 9.09 -29.13 24.45
N SER A 30 9.71 -29.29 23.31
CA SER A 30 10.49 -28.25 22.65
C SER A 30 9.54 -27.28 21.95
N GLY A 31 9.74 -25.99 22.13
CA GLY A 31 8.92 -24.95 21.53
C GLY A 31 8.86 -25.11 20.01
N GLY A 32 7.67 -25.39 19.48
CA GLY A 32 7.42 -25.40 18.05
C GLY A 32 7.61 -23.99 17.44
N VAL A 33 7.72 -23.91 16.14
CA VAL A 33 7.71 -22.63 15.42
C VAL A 33 6.30 -22.04 15.56
N SER A 34 6.19 -20.93 16.27
CA SER A 34 4.96 -20.14 16.35
C SER A 34 5.13 -18.82 15.58
N ALA A 35 4.12 -18.44 14.84
CA ALA A 35 4.06 -17.14 14.20
C ALA A 35 2.72 -16.48 14.54
N ASN A 36 2.79 -15.32 15.18
CA ASN A 36 1.61 -14.48 15.36
C ASN A 36 1.44 -13.62 14.11
N PHE A 37 0.39 -13.89 13.36
CA PHE A 37 -0.01 -13.05 12.25
C PHE A 37 -1.05 -12.03 12.75
N ASP A 38 -0.59 -10.86 13.14
CA ASP A 38 -1.49 -9.74 13.45
C ASP A 38 -2.08 -9.07 12.21
N PHE A 39 -1.60 -9.45 11.04
CA PHE A 39 -1.92 -8.89 9.75
C PHE A 39 -2.47 -9.97 8.80
N VAL A 40 -3.70 -9.79 8.32
CA VAL A 40 -4.33 -10.67 7.33
C VAL A 40 -4.84 -9.85 6.16
N PRO A 41 -4.20 -9.95 4.97
CA PRO A 41 -4.66 -9.27 3.77
C PRO A 41 -6.07 -9.72 3.38
N GLN A 42 -6.89 -8.75 2.95
CA GLN A 42 -8.24 -8.97 2.45
C GLN A 42 -8.43 -8.27 1.12
N ASN A 43 -9.42 -8.71 0.34
CA ASN A 43 -9.77 -8.08 -0.92
C ASN A 43 -8.56 -7.81 -1.80
N ILE A 44 -7.79 -8.87 -2.10
CA ILE A 44 -6.56 -8.78 -2.90
C ILE A 44 -6.95 -8.61 -4.37
N LEU A 45 -6.40 -7.60 -5.04
CA LEU A 45 -6.56 -7.34 -6.46
C LEU A 45 -5.18 -7.27 -7.13
N ALA A 46 -5.06 -7.81 -8.33
CA ALA A 46 -3.85 -7.69 -9.13
C ALA A 46 -4.20 -7.32 -10.58
N TRP A 47 -3.48 -6.34 -11.14
CA TRP A 47 -3.63 -5.92 -12.53
C TRP A 47 -2.33 -5.34 -13.07
N THR A 48 -2.22 -5.25 -14.38
CA THR A 48 -1.12 -4.54 -15.04
C THR A 48 -1.60 -3.21 -15.59
N THR A 49 -0.73 -2.21 -15.54
CA THR A 49 -0.93 -0.95 -16.26
C THR A 49 0.11 -0.86 -17.36
N LYS A 50 -0.31 -0.31 -18.50
CA LYS A 50 0.57 0.12 -19.56
C LYS A 50 0.27 1.59 -19.81
N GLU A 51 1.22 2.46 -19.55
CA GLU A 51 1.01 3.89 -19.66
C GLU A 51 1.96 4.50 -20.68
N THR A 52 1.41 5.45 -21.42
CA THR A 52 2.13 6.25 -22.40
C THR A 52 2.58 7.57 -21.78
N PRO A 53 3.58 8.22 -22.35
CA PRO A 53 4.07 9.51 -21.90
C PRO A 53 2.97 10.55 -21.75
N GLY A 54 2.98 11.27 -20.63
CA GLY A 54 2.05 12.38 -20.35
C GLY A 54 0.97 12.11 -19.31
N ALA A 55 0.72 10.87 -18.93
CA ALA A 55 -0.19 10.55 -17.83
C ALA A 55 0.49 10.81 -16.46
N VAL A 56 0.52 12.07 -16.04
CA VAL A 56 0.97 12.44 -14.70
C VAL A 56 -0.26 12.66 -13.84
N GLY A 57 -0.58 11.69 -12.98
CA GLY A 57 -1.62 11.80 -11.96
C GLY A 57 -1.02 11.67 -10.57
N THR A 58 -1.58 12.39 -9.61
CA THR A 58 -1.31 12.13 -8.19
C THR A 58 -2.39 11.20 -7.69
N PHE A 59 -1.96 10.04 -7.21
CA PHE A 59 -2.86 9.01 -6.70
C PHE A 59 -2.72 8.92 -5.18
N ILE A 60 -3.84 8.67 -4.52
CA ILE A 60 -3.89 8.34 -3.11
C ILE A 60 -5.03 7.33 -2.92
N HIS A 61 -4.80 6.33 -2.12
CA HIS A 61 -5.81 5.33 -1.80
C HIS A 61 -5.61 4.77 -0.40
N GLN A 62 -6.65 4.19 0.16
CA GLN A 62 -6.64 3.57 1.49
C GLN A 62 -6.14 2.13 1.50
N ARG A 63 -5.82 1.58 0.34
CA ARG A 63 -5.29 0.23 0.19
C ARG A 63 -3.78 0.23 0.31
N MET A 64 -3.21 -0.81 0.87
CA MET A 64 -1.80 -1.08 0.69
C MET A 64 -1.57 -1.56 -0.73
N ALA A 65 -0.50 -1.13 -1.37
CA ALA A 65 -0.14 -1.52 -2.72
C ALA A 65 1.31 -1.97 -2.82
N VAL A 66 1.53 -2.94 -3.68
CA VAL A 66 2.86 -3.33 -4.17
C VAL A 66 2.87 -3.06 -5.66
N ALA A 67 3.83 -2.26 -6.12
CA ALA A 67 4.04 -1.97 -7.54
C ALA A 67 5.37 -2.57 -7.98
N LEU A 68 5.34 -3.40 -9.03
CA LEU A 68 6.49 -4.04 -9.65
C LEU A 68 6.66 -3.52 -11.08
N MET A 69 7.84 -3.03 -11.41
CA MET A 69 8.16 -2.61 -12.78
C MET A 69 8.42 -3.85 -13.64
N LEU A 70 7.68 -3.97 -14.75
CA LEU A 70 7.81 -5.08 -15.71
C LEU A 70 8.66 -4.71 -16.91
N SER A 71 8.49 -3.50 -17.46
CA SER A 71 9.27 -2.99 -18.58
C SER A 71 9.33 -1.45 -18.55
N GLY A 72 10.31 -0.87 -19.25
CA GLY A 72 10.58 0.57 -19.25
C GLY A 72 11.23 1.05 -17.95
N SER A 73 11.29 2.36 -17.75
CA SER A 73 11.80 2.97 -16.52
C SER A 73 10.94 4.15 -16.11
N CYS A 74 10.87 4.42 -14.81
CA CYS A 74 10.15 5.57 -14.29
C CYS A 74 10.78 6.09 -12.99
N ILE A 75 10.42 7.31 -12.61
CA ILE A 75 10.62 7.81 -11.25
C ILE A 75 9.26 7.77 -10.55
N MET A 76 9.15 6.90 -9.55
CA MET A 76 8.01 6.93 -8.64
C MET A 76 8.31 7.90 -7.50
N ASN A 77 7.44 8.90 -7.33
CA ASN A 77 7.51 9.80 -6.19
C ASN A 77 6.44 9.37 -5.18
N ILE A 78 6.87 8.91 -4.01
CA ILE A 78 5.99 8.49 -2.90
C ILE A 78 6.23 9.44 -1.73
N ASP A 79 5.23 10.21 -1.34
CA ASP A 79 5.31 11.20 -0.26
C ASP A 79 6.49 12.19 -0.43
N GLY A 80 6.84 12.56 -1.65
CA GLY A 80 7.98 13.46 -1.94
C GLY A 80 9.32 12.75 -2.11
N VAL A 81 9.42 11.45 -1.80
CA VAL A 81 10.63 10.65 -2.01
C VAL A 81 10.65 10.12 -3.44
N ARG A 82 11.67 10.49 -4.20
CA ARG A 82 11.85 10.09 -5.59
C ARG A 82 12.61 8.76 -5.65
N ILE A 83 11.98 7.74 -6.22
CA ILE A 83 12.51 6.39 -6.32
C ILE A 83 12.62 6.04 -7.81
N PRO A 84 13.83 6.03 -8.39
CA PRO A 84 14.02 5.51 -9.74
C PRO A 84 13.74 4.02 -9.77
N MET A 85 12.96 3.58 -10.76
CA MET A 85 12.56 2.18 -10.94
C MET A 85 12.91 1.70 -12.34
N THR A 86 13.48 0.51 -12.41
CA THR A 86 13.81 -0.24 -13.62
C THR A 86 13.12 -1.62 -13.57
N PRO A 87 13.08 -2.38 -14.68
CA PRO A 87 12.46 -3.70 -14.68
C PRO A 87 12.97 -4.61 -13.56
N GLY A 88 12.05 -5.23 -12.84
CA GLY A 88 12.33 -6.05 -11.66
C GLY A 88 12.34 -5.28 -10.34
N ASP A 89 12.30 -3.96 -10.34
CA ASP A 89 12.18 -3.15 -9.14
C ASP A 89 10.76 -3.12 -8.60
N MET A 90 10.64 -3.09 -7.29
CA MET A 90 9.38 -3.10 -6.58
C MET A 90 9.36 -2.03 -5.49
N VAL A 91 8.18 -1.48 -5.22
CA VAL A 91 7.93 -0.58 -4.08
C VAL A 91 6.68 -1.01 -3.34
N CYS A 92 6.62 -0.65 -2.06
CA CYS A 92 5.46 -0.83 -1.23
C CYS A 92 4.89 0.54 -0.87
N ILE A 93 3.60 0.75 -1.14
CA ILE A 93 2.88 1.99 -0.88
C ILE A 93 1.89 1.71 0.24
N LEU A 94 2.08 2.39 1.36
CA LEU A 94 1.18 2.25 2.51
C LEU A 94 -0.13 3.04 2.27
N PRO A 95 -1.21 2.70 2.98
CA PRO A 95 -2.45 3.43 2.88
C PRO A 95 -2.26 4.93 3.09
N PHE A 96 -2.97 5.70 2.27
CA PHE A 96 -2.95 7.16 2.28
C PHE A 96 -1.60 7.82 1.93
N GLN A 97 -0.59 7.06 1.48
CA GLN A 97 0.56 7.66 0.82
C GLN A 97 0.14 8.14 -0.57
N PHE A 98 0.43 9.40 -0.89
CA PHE A 98 0.27 9.83 -2.26
C PHE A 98 1.48 9.38 -3.08
N HIS A 99 1.22 9.07 -4.33
CA HIS A 99 2.26 8.69 -5.27
C HIS A 99 1.98 9.26 -6.66
N THR A 100 3.04 9.59 -7.35
CA THR A 100 3.01 10.00 -8.75
C THR A 100 4.03 9.17 -9.51
N ILE A 101 3.79 8.97 -10.79
CA ILE A 101 4.71 8.28 -11.69
C ILE A 101 5.14 9.28 -12.76
N ARG A 102 6.44 9.42 -12.93
CA ARG A 102 7.05 10.20 -14.01
C ARG A 102 7.93 9.29 -14.85
N LEU A 103 7.81 9.42 -16.15
CA LEU A 103 8.69 8.72 -17.08
C LEU A 103 10.03 9.47 -17.17
N ASP A 104 11.13 8.72 -17.09
CA ASP A 104 12.46 9.27 -17.31
C ASP A 104 12.67 9.63 -18.80
N CYS A 105 12.08 8.84 -19.70
CA CYS A 105 12.06 9.08 -21.11
C CYS A 105 10.62 9.28 -21.61
N PRO A 106 10.24 10.47 -22.13
CA PRO A 106 8.89 10.75 -22.58
C PRO A 106 8.48 9.98 -23.84
N LEU A 107 9.35 9.19 -24.44
CA LEU A 107 9.09 8.40 -25.65
C LEU A 107 8.94 6.90 -25.35
N GLU A 108 9.24 6.44 -24.16
CA GLU A 108 9.15 5.03 -23.79
C GLU A 108 7.87 4.72 -23.03
N GLU A 109 7.19 3.66 -23.45
CA GLU A 109 6.10 3.07 -22.68
C GLU A 109 6.68 2.30 -21.50
N TYR A 110 6.01 2.35 -20.36
CA TYR A 110 6.33 1.44 -19.25
C TYR A 110 5.16 0.53 -18.94
N GLN A 111 5.47 -0.62 -18.38
CA GLN A 111 4.48 -1.55 -17.87
C GLN A 111 4.78 -1.89 -16.43
N SER A 112 3.77 -1.86 -15.59
CA SER A 112 3.87 -2.23 -14.17
C SER A 112 2.75 -3.18 -13.76
N LEU A 113 3.06 -4.05 -12.80
CA LEU A 113 2.09 -4.88 -12.08
C LEU A 113 1.77 -4.22 -10.75
N TRP A 114 0.50 -4.12 -10.46
CA TRP A 114 -0.04 -3.63 -9.19
C TRP A 114 -0.75 -4.74 -8.45
N ILE A 115 -0.40 -4.93 -7.18
CA ILE A 115 -1.09 -5.80 -6.24
C ILE A 115 -1.57 -4.92 -5.11
N THR A 116 -2.88 -4.84 -4.88
CA THR A 116 -3.44 -4.04 -3.79
C THR A 116 -4.31 -4.88 -2.88
N PHE A 117 -4.37 -4.50 -1.63
CA PHE A 117 -5.14 -5.20 -0.62
C PHE A 117 -5.51 -4.28 0.55
N THR A 118 -6.47 -4.72 1.34
CA THR A 118 -6.87 -4.07 2.59
C THR A 118 -6.51 -4.96 3.78
N GLU A 119 -6.54 -4.40 4.98
CA GLU A 119 -6.39 -5.11 6.24
C GLU A 119 -7.52 -4.70 7.19
N LYS A 120 -8.14 -5.67 7.87
CA LYS A 120 -9.35 -5.46 8.68
C LYS A 120 -9.13 -4.49 9.84
N LYS A 121 -8.01 -4.60 10.54
CA LYS A 121 -7.65 -3.74 11.67
C LYS A 121 -7.03 -2.42 11.25
N ARG A 122 -6.64 -2.29 9.96
CA ARG A 122 -5.91 -1.13 9.41
C ARG A 122 -4.61 -0.81 10.14
N ASP A 123 -4.01 -1.80 10.75
CA ASP A 123 -2.69 -1.68 11.35
C ASP A 123 -1.62 -2.13 10.36
N TYR A 124 -0.90 -1.17 9.82
CA TYR A 124 0.22 -1.39 8.89
C TYR A 124 1.59 -1.13 9.52
N SER A 125 1.64 -0.98 10.85
CA SER A 125 2.86 -0.68 11.61
C SER A 125 3.99 -1.68 11.31
N SER A 126 3.64 -2.95 11.13
CA SER A 126 4.58 -4.00 10.76
C SER A 126 5.30 -3.77 9.43
N PHE A 127 4.77 -2.92 8.54
CA PHE A 127 5.31 -2.66 7.20
C PHE A 127 5.87 -1.25 7.03
N LEU A 128 5.87 -0.41 8.07
CA LEU A 128 6.50 0.92 8.04
C LEU A 128 7.96 0.86 7.58
N SER A 129 8.61 -0.25 7.84
CA SER A 129 9.99 -0.49 7.40
C SER A 129 10.16 -0.60 5.88
N LEU A 130 9.09 -0.84 5.12
CA LEU A 130 9.09 -0.89 3.65
C LEU A 130 8.69 0.45 3.02
N LYS A 131 8.26 1.43 3.84
CA LYS A 131 7.84 2.76 3.39
C LYS A 131 8.99 3.46 2.64
N ASN A 132 8.67 4.04 1.49
CA ASN A 132 9.57 4.87 0.67
C ASN A 132 10.89 4.17 0.30
N ARG A 133 10.87 2.86 0.07
CA ARG A 133 12.07 2.08 -0.27
C ARG A 133 11.93 1.37 -1.61
N LEU A 134 13.04 1.34 -2.33
CA LEU A 134 13.20 0.46 -3.48
C LEU A 134 13.44 -0.97 -2.97
N LEU A 135 12.64 -1.92 -3.42
CA LEU A 135 12.69 -3.33 -3.06
C LEU A 135 13.22 -4.13 -4.24
N LYS A 136 13.99 -5.17 -3.96
CA LYS A 136 14.57 -6.07 -4.97
C LYS A 136 14.04 -7.49 -4.78
N PRO A 137 12.97 -7.87 -5.50
CA PRO A 137 12.45 -9.23 -5.46
C PRO A 137 13.49 -10.25 -5.93
N ASP A 138 13.50 -11.41 -5.30
CA ASP A 138 14.26 -12.57 -5.75
C ASP A 138 13.34 -13.64 -6.39
N GLN A 139 13.90 -14.79 -6.75
CA GLN A 139 13.15 -15.88 -7.37
C GLN A 139 11.99 -16.37 -6.50
N SER A 140 12.15 -16.40 -5.17
CA SER A 140 11.09 -16.83 -4.24
C SER A 140 9.94 -15.81 -4.19
N ASP A 141 10.25 -14.52 -4.32
CA ASP A 141 9.25 -13.45 -4.37
C ASP A 141 8.48 -13.47 -5.70
N PHE A 142 9.15 -13.72 -6.83
CA PHE A 142 8.48 -13.90 -8.12
C PHE A 142 7.56 -15.14 -8.13
N ALA A 143 7.91 -16.21 -7.42
CA ALA A 143 7.01 -17.34 -7.23
C ALA A 143 5.75 -16.94 -6.45
N CYS A 144 5.88 -16.14 -5.39
CA CYS A 144 4.75 -15.61 -4.64
C CYS A 144 3.88 -14.68 -5.51
N ILE A 145 4.49 -13.79 -6.29
CA ILE A 145 3.78 -12.89 -7.22
C ILE A 145 2.99 -13.69 -8.25
N SER A 146 3.57 -14.74 -8.81
CA SER A 146 2.89 -15.61 -9.78
C SER A 146 1.69 -16.33 -9.15
N GLU A 147 1.78 -16.75 -7.88
CA GLU A 147 0.67 -17.37 -7.16
C GLU A 147 -0.45 -16.35 -6.88
N ILE A 148 -0.10 -15.11 -6.50
CA ILE A 148 -1.06 -14.02 -6.30
C ILE A 148 -1.82 -13.73 -7.60
N ILE A 149 -1.12 -13.60 -8.72
CA ILE A 149 -1.75 -13.35 -10.03
C ILE A 149 -2.72 -14.48 -10.36
N ARG A 150 -2.30 -15.75 -10.24
CA ARG A 150 -3.18 -16.90 -10.50
C ARG A 150 -4.43 -16.89 -9.63
N GLY A 151 -4.25 -16.67 -8.32
CA GLY A 151 -5.37 -16.68 -7.38
C GLY A 151 -6.34 -15.49 -7.54
N THR A 152 -5.89 -14.36 -8.09
CA THR A 152 -6.78 -13.21 -8.40
C THR A 152 -7.50 -13.37 -9.74
N GLN A 153 -7.00 -14.23 -10.64
CA GLN A 153 -7.59 -14.46 -11.96
C GLN A 153 -8.50 -15.68 -12.03
N ASP A 154 -8.29 -16.67 -11.16
CA ASP A 154 -9.06 -17.91 -11.13
C ASP A 154 -9.80 -18.07 -9.80
N ALA A 155 -11.10 -17.77 -9.82
CA ALA A 155 -11.98 -17.89 -8.66
C ALA A 155 -12.18 -19.34 -8.15
N LYS A 156 -11.67 -20.37 -8.87
CA LYS A 156 -11.72 -21.76 -8.43
C LYS A 156 -10.56 -22.13 -7.49
N LEU A 157 -9.51 -21.30 -7.46
CA LEU A 157 -8.39 -21.51 -6.56
C LEU A 157 -8.76 -21.05 -5.13
N PRO A 158 -8.28 -21.78 -4.09
CA PRO A 158 -8.49 -21.37 -2.71
C PRO A 158 -7.91 -19.96 -2.44
N ALA A 159 -8.72 -19.05 -1.95
CA ALA A 159 -8.31 -17.67 -1.65
C ALA A 159 -7.17 -17.62 -0.63
N GLU A 160 -7.11 -18.60 0.26
CA GLU A 160 -6.07 -18.76 1.28
C GLU A 160 -4.67 -18.84 0.67
N ASN A 161 -4.51 -19.49 -0.48
CA ASN A 161 -3.22 -19.58 -1.16
C ASN A 161 -2.73 -18.20 -1.59
N THR A 162 -3.62 -17.35 -2.11
CA THR A 162 -3.31 -15.97 -2.48
C THR A 162 -2.92 -15.12 -1.28
N VAL A 163 -3.63 -15.27 -0.17
CA VAL A 163 -3.33 -14.60 1.10
C VAL A 163 -1.97 -15.03 1.63
N LEU A 164 -1.69 -16.32 1.67
CA LEU A 164 -0.39 -16.88 2.13
C LEU A 164 0.77 -16.42 1.24
N ALA A 165 0.58 -16.42 -0.09
CA ALA A 165 1.60 -15.95 -1.03
C ALA A 165 1.92 -14.47 -0.81
N LEU A 166 0.91 -13.63 -0.60
CA LEU A 166 1.10 -12.20 -0.32
C LEU A 166 1.78 -11.97 1.04
N LEU A 167 1.38 -12.68 2.08
CA LEU A 167 2.04 -12.62 3.39
C LEU A 167 3.51 -13.00 3.27
N LYS A 168 3.82 -14.10 2.57
CA LYS A 168 5.20 -14.55 2.35
C LYS A 168 6.03 -13.50 1.62
N LEU A 169 5.48 -12.91 0.55
CA LEU A 169 6.14 -11.82 -0.19
C LEU A 169 6.50 -10.65 0.73
N LEU A 170 5.54 -10.16 1.50
CA LEU A 170 5.74 -9.03 2.40
C LEU A 170 6.75 -9.33 3.52
N LEU A 171 6.69 -10.53 4.10
CA LEU A 171 7.62 -10.97 5.14
C LEU A 171 9.04 -11.14 4.59
N ASN A 172 9.19 -11.68 3.37
CA ASN A 172 10.49 -11.77 2.71
C ASN A 172 11.11 -10.38 2.54
N GLN A 173 10.34 -9.41 2.05
CA GLN A 173 10.83 -8.04 1.86
C GLN A 173 11.20 -7.38 3.19
N ARG A 174 10.45 -7.63 4.27
CA ARG A 174 10.84 -7.15 5.61
C ARG A 174 12.18 -7.71 6.09
N ARG A 175 12.46 -8.99 5.82
CA ARG A 175 13.74 -9.62 6.20
C ARG A 175 14.92 -9.02 5.44
N LYS A 176 14.75 -8.76 4.13
CA LYS A 176 15.77 -8.17 3.25
C LYS A 176 16.06 -6.70 3.55
N LYS A 177 15.29 -6.05 4.41
CA LYS A 177 15.41 -4.64 4.76
C LYS A 177 16.83 -4.21 5.18
N GLN A 178 17.57 -5.11 5.82
CA GLN A 178 18.90 -4.81 6.39
C GLN A 178 19.93 -4.41 5.31
N ASP A 179 19.73 -4.86 4.06
CA ASP A 179 20.67 -4.67 2.95
C ASP A 179 20.26 -3.53 1.99
N LEU A 180 19.11 -2.88 2.25
CA LEU A 180 18.61 -1.82 1.37
C LEU A 180 19.21 -0.45 1.75
N PRO A 181 19.64 0.35 0.77
CA PRO A 181 20.06 1.71 1.06
C PRO A 181 18.91 2.48 1.70
N VAL A 182 19.18 3.07 2.84
CA VAL A 182 18.26 4.02 3.47
C VAL A 182 18.22 5.26 2.55
N PRO A 183 17.06 5.81 2.20
CA PRO A 183 17.02 7.10 1.51
C PRO A 183 17.89 8.12 2.22
N GLU A 184 18.66 8.90 1.49
CA GLU A 184 19.61 9.88 2.04
C GLU A 184 18.99 10.88 3.01
N ASN A 185 17.64 11.03 3.00
CA ASN A 185 16.84 11.80 3.95
C ASN A 185 15.62 11.00 4.38
N PRO A 186 15.72 10.14 5.41
CA PRO A 186 14.63 9.24 5.81
C PRO A 186 13.40 9.94 6.43
N HIS A 187 13.51 11.18 6.86
CA HIS A 187 12.41 11.97 7.43
C HIS A 187 12.57 13.43 7.03
N THR A 188 11.97 13.78 5.89
CA THR A 188 11.88 15.19 5.53
C THR A 188 10.77 15.86 6.33
N LEU A 189 10.93 17.15 6.65
CA LEU A 189 9.87 17.95 7.27
C LEU A 189 8.54 17.84 6.51
N PHE A 190 8.61 17.63 5.20
CA PHE A 190 7.44 17.40 4.37
C PHE A 190 6.74 16.06 4.70
N GLU A 191 7.49 14.97 4.85
CA GLU A 191 6.92 13.66 5.22
C GLU A 191 6.27 13.71 6.61
N GLU A 192 6.93 14.37 7.57
CA GLU A 192 6.37 14.57 8.91
C GLU A 192 5.07 15.37 8.89
N MET A 193 4.99 16.41 8.05
CA MET A 193 3.76 17.19 7.83
C MET A 193 2.66 16.31 7.20
N CYS A 194 3.00 15.49 6.22
CA CYS A 194 2.06 14.56 5.59
C CYS A 194 1.55 13.53 6.60
N ASP A 195 2.42 12.95 7.41
CA ASP A 195 2.03 12.00 8.47
C ASP A 195 1.16 12.68 9.54
N CYS A 196 1.45 13.94 9.88
CA CYS A 196 0.59 14.72 10.76
C CYS A 196 -0.82 14.92 10.19
N ILE A 197 -0.94 15.24 8.90
CA ILE A 197 -2.23 15.39 8.23
C ILE A 197 -2.97 14.04 8.19
N ARG A 198 -2.30 12.96 7.83
CA ARG A 198 -2.88 11.60 7.78
C ARG A 198 -3.43 11.14 9.12
N ASN A 199 -2.71 11.42 10.19
CA ASN A 199 -3.09 10.97 11.53
C ASN A 199 -4.16 11.86 12.19
N ASN A 200 -4.53 12.98 11.59
CA ASN A 200 -5.45 13.96 12.17
C ASN A 200 -6.41 14.58 11.14
N PHE A 201 -6.65 13.94 9.99
CA PHE A 201 -7.48 14.55 8.93
C PHE A 201 -8.95 14.73 9.33
N ASP A 202 -9.41 14.01 10.36
CA ASP A 202 -10.71 14.15 11.00
C ASP A 202 -10.84 15.42 11.87
N LYS A 203 -9.72 16.06 12.17
CA LYS A 203 -9.64 17.27 13.02
C LYS A 203 -9.49 18.55 12.18
N ASP A 204 -9.55 19.68 12.85
CA ASP A 204 -9.29 20.98 12.21
C ASP A 204 -7.78 21.15 11.96
N ILE A 205 -7.35 20.83 10.76
CA ILE A 205 -5.98 21.03 10.28
C ILE A 205 -5.95 22.18 9.27
N SER A 206 -5.12 23.16 9.57
CA SER A 206 -4.85 24.31 8.71
C SER A 206 -3.35 24.49 8.51
N ILE A 207 -2.97 25.31 7.53
CA ILE A 207 -1.56 25.69 7.36
C ILE A 207 -1.01 26.34 8.64
N LYS A 208 -1.86 27.11 9.36
CA LYS A 208 -1.48 27.74 10.62
C LYS A 208 -1.17 26.72 11.71
N THR A 209 -2.08 25.74 11.92
CA THR A 209 -1.89 24.69 12.93
C THR A 209 -0.69 23.79 12.62
N LEU A 210 -0.41 23.52 11.34
CA LEU A 210 0.82 22.82 10.93
C LEU A 210 2.07 23.66 11.21
N ALA A 211 2.05 24.95 10.88
CA ALA A 211 3.16 25.86 11.13
C ALA A 211 3.50 25.96 12.62
N GLU A 212 2.48 26.09 13.46
CA GLU A 212 2.62 26.10 14.93
C GLU A 212 3.19 24.76 15.44
N LYS A 213 2.63 23.62 15.00
CA LYS A 213 3.06 22.29 15.45
C LYS A 213 4.53 21.99 15.11
N PHE A 214 4.99 22.40 13.94
CA PHE A 214 6.36 22.15 13.48
C PHE A 214 7.32 23.32 13.77
N ASN A 215 6.86 24.34 14.49
CA ASN A 215 7.63 25.55 14.83
C ASN A 215 8.28 26.20 13.60
N VAL A 216 7.51 26.37 12.55
CA VAL A 216 7.92 27.01 11.28
C VAL A 216 6.92 28.04 10.83
N SER A 217 7.28 28.87 9.84
CA SER A 217 6.34 29.81 9.25
C SER A 217 5.34 29.12 8.30
N SER A 218 4.15 29.69 8.13
CA SER A 218 3.17 29.22 7.12
C SER A 218 3.75 29.20 5.70
N GLU A 219 4.69 30.10 5.38
CA GLU A 219 5.37 30.08 4.09
C GLU A 219 6.36 28.91 3.99
N THR A 220 7.01 28.53 5.09
CA THR A 220 7.84 27.30 5.12
C THR A 220 6.99 26.07 4.83
N VAL A 221 5.79 25.94 5.42
CA VAL A 221 4.85 24.86 5.11
C VAL A 221 4.55 24.81 3.61
N ARG A 222 4.13 25.94 3.02
CA ARG A 222 3.85 26.01 1.56
C ARG A 222 5.07 25.67 0.72
N ARG A 223 6.26 26.11 1.11
CA ARG A 223 7.51 25.84 0.41
C ARG A 223 7.86 24.36 0.44
N GLN A 224 7.65 23.65 1.55
CA GLN A 224 7.87 22.21 1.63
C GLN A 224 6.96 21.45 0.66
N PHE A 225 5.69 21.77 0.61
CA PHE A 225 4.74 21.17 -0.33
C PHE A 225 5.10 21.45 -1.80
N ARG A 226 5.54 22.66 -2.13
CA ARG A 226 6.01 23.00 -3.49
C ARG A 226 7.28 22.23 -3.87
N LYS A 227 8.24 22.11 -2.94
CA LYS A 227 9.51 21.38 -3.19
C LYS A 227 9.32 19.88 -3.42
N ALA A 228 8.32 19.28 -2.78
CA ALA A 228 8.01 17.85 -2.93
C ALA A 228 7.50 17.50 -4.33
N ASP A 229 7.16 18.53 -5.14
CA ASP A 229 6.79 18.39 -6.56
C ASP A 229 5.66 17.37 -6.81
N THR A 230 4.69 17.37 -5.90
CA THR A 230 3.56 16.45 -5.90
C THR A 230 2.31 17.04 -6.54
N GLY A 231 2.33 18.35 -6.79
CA GLY A 231 1.17 19.12 -7.23
C GLY A 231 0.12 19.32 -6.12
N LEU A 232 0.41 18.90 -4.87
CA LEU A 232 -0.53 19.01 -3.76
C LEU A 232 -0.18 20.17 -2.83
N THR A 233 -1.22 20.84 -2.33
CA THR A 233 -1.15 21.70 -1.16
C THR A 233 -1.57 20.92 0.11
N PRO A 234 -1.27 21.43 1.33
CA PRO A 234 -1.77 20.81 2.56
C PRO A 234 -3.29 20.61 2.58
N HIS A 235 -4.03 21.59 2.06
CA HIS A 235 -5.49 21.55 1.99
C HIS A 235 -5.99 20.49 0.97
N GLU A 236 -5.32 20.35 -0.15
CA GLU A 236 -5.66 19.33 -1.15
C GLU A 236 -5.39 17.93 -0.63
N LEU A 237 -4.25 17.70 0.06
CA LEU A 237 -3.97 16.44 0.72
C LEU A 237 -5.05 16.10 1.75
N LEU A 238 -5.39 17.05 2.63
CA LEU A 238 -6.46 16.88 3.62
C LEU A 238 -7.80 16.52 2.96
N SER A 239 -8.15 17.26 1.89
CA SER A 239 -9.40 17.03 1.15
C SER A 239 -9.41 15.65 0.46
N LEU A 240 -8.27 15.17 -0.05
CA LEU A 240 -8.14 13.83 -0.63
C LEU A 240 -8.34 12.74 0.41
N LEU A 241 -7.71 12.85 1.56
CA LEU A 241 -7.84 11.88 2.66
C LEU A 241 -9.29 11.76 3.15
N ARG A 242 -9.93 12.91 3.38
CA ARG A 242 -11.34 12.97 3.77
C ARG A 242 -12.26 12.35 2.72
N HIS A 243 -11.99 12.57 1.45
CA HIS A 243 -12.75 12.00 0.34
C HIS A 243 -12.59 10.48 0.26
N GLN A 244 -11.38 9.97 0.41
CA GLN A 244 -11.11 8.52 0.42
C GLN A 244 -11.84 7.81 1.56
N LEU A 245 -11.81 8.37 2.77
CA LEU A 245 -12.59 7.82 3.88
C LEU A 245 -14.10 7.89 3.61
N ALA A 246 -14.58 8.98 2.99
CA ALA A 246 -15.99 9.13 2.66
C ALA A 246 -16.48 8.05 1.70
N ILE A 247 -15.73 7.77 0.63
CA ILE A 247 -16.03 6.68 -0.32
C ILE A 247 -16.18 5.36 0.43
N GLU A 248 -15.21 5.01 1.25
CA GLU A 248 -15.23 3.78 2.02
C GLU A 248 -16.46 3.67 2.92
N LEU A 249 -16.74 4.70 3.72
CA LEU A 249 -17.88 4.69 4.62
C LEU A 249 -19.22 4.63 3.88
N LEU A 250 -19.32 5.27 2.71
CA LEU A 250 -20.49 5.19 1.85
C LEU A 250 -20.73 3.80 1.28
N GLU A 251 -19.68 3.09 0.91
CA GLU A 251 -19.74 1.77 0.29
C GLU A 251 -19.88 0.63 1.31
N GLN A 252 -19.23 0.75 2.47
CA GLN A 252 -19.07 -0.35 3.41
C GLN A 252 -19.92 -0.24 4.68
N THR A 253 -20.61 0.89 4.91
CA THR A 253 -21.37 1.11 6.16
C THR A 253 -22.75 1.70 5.91
N ASP A 254 -23.71 1.44 6.84
CA ASP A 254 -25.05 2.03 6.84
C ASP A 254 -25.13 3.39 7.55
N LEU A 255 -23.98 4.00 7.85
CA LEU A 255 -23.94 5.30 8.51
C LEU A 255 -24.70 6.36 7.71
N SER A 256 -25.40 7.23 8.41
CA SER A 256 -26.06 8.39 7.80
C SER A 256 -25.04 9.35 7.17
N ILE A 257 -25.49 10.18 6.25
CA ILE A 257 -24.62 11.20 5.63
C ILE A 257 -24.06 12.17 6.69
N ALA A 258 -24.82 12.45 7.74
CA ALA A 258 -24.37 13.30 8.85
C ALA A 258 -23.25 12.64 9.67
N GLU A 259 -23.36 11.37 9.98
CA GLU A 259 -22.33 10.61 10.70
C GLU A 259 -21.04 10.50 9.86
N ILE A 260 -21.18 10.25 8.55
CA ILE A 260 -20.02 10.21 7.63
C ILE A 260 -19.34 11.58 7.56
N ALA A 261 -20.12 12.66 7.46
CA ALA A 261 -19.56 14.02 7.47
C ALA A 261 -18.72 14.27 8.71
N GLY A 262 -19.25 13.94 9.89
CA GLY A 262 -18.51 14.07 11.17
C GLY A 262 -17.23 13.24 11.20
N ARG A 263 -17.29 11.96 10.78
CA ARG A 263 -16.10 11.07 10.75
C ARG A 263 -15.04 11.53 9.73
N CYS A 264 -15.45 12.19 8.67
CA CYS A 264 -14.55 12.80 7.69
C CYS A 264 -14.05 14.20 8.10
N GLY A 265 -14.37 14.67 9.30
CA GLY A 265 -13.90 15.96 9.82
C GLY A 265 -14.59 17.19 9.22
N TYR A 266 -15.82 17.05 8.72
CA TYR A 266 -16.65 18.17 8.29
C TYR A 266 -17.58 18.64 9.42
N ALA A 267 -17.71 19.96 9.56
CA ALA A 267 -18.54 20.57 10.58
C ALA A 267 -20.03 20.27 10.38
N ASP A 268 -20.47 20.08 9.13
CA ASP A 268 -21.85 19.84 8.76
C ASP A 268 -21.99 19.01 7.48
N PRO A 269 -23.15 18.32 7.28
CA PRO A 269 -23.40 17.49 6.11
C PRO A 269 -23.46 18.24 4.78
N PHE A 270 -23.78 19.54 4.80
CA PHE A 270 -23.85 20.34 3.57
C PHE A 270 -22.47 20.65 3.03
N SER A 271 -21.56 21.05 3.89
CA SER A 271 -20.14 21.26 3.57
C SER A 271 -19.50 19.98 3.05
N PHE A 272 -19.78 18.84 3.71
CA PHE A 272 -19.36 17.52 3.25
C PHE A 272 -19.91 17.20 1.84
N SER A 273 -21.22 17.27 1.65
CA SER A 273 -21.86 16.92 0.38
C SER A 273 -21.36 17.78 -0.78
N ARG A 274 -21.09 19.06 -0.52
CA ARG A 274 -20.53 19.99 -1.51
C ARG A 274 -19.10 19.62 -1.88
N ALA A 275 -18.26 19.33 -0.88
CA ALA A 275 -16.88 18.90 -1.11
C ALA A 275 -16.81 17.55 -1.86
N PHE A 276 -17.64 16.58 -1.48
CA PHE A 276 -17.73 15.28 -2.12
C PHE A 276 -18.17 15.43 -3.59
N LYS A 277 -19.27 16.16 -3.86
CA LYS A 277 -19.78 16.37 -5.22
C LYS A 277 -18.77 17.09 -6.12
N LYS A 278 -17.99 18.01 -5.58
CA LYS A 278 -16.94 18.71 -6.35
C LYS A 278 -15.88 17.75 -6.90
N ARG A 279 -15.60 16.66 -6.20
CA ARG A 279 -14.60 15.65 -6.60
C ARG A 279 -15.20 14.53 -7.43
N ASP A 280 -16.32 14.00 -6.97
CA ASP A 280 -16.91 12.77 -7.50
C ASP A 280 -17.97 13.03 -8.59
N LEU A 281 -18.29 14.32 -8.86
CA LEU A 281 -19.30 14.81 -9.79
C LEU A 281 -20.72 14.34 -9.46
N GLN A 282 -20.92 13.54 -8.41
CA GLN A 282 -22.19 13.03 -7.92
C GLN A 282 -22.31 13.25 -6.41
N SER A 283 -23.55 13.26 -5.90
CA SER A 283 -23.76 13.40 -4.46
C SER A 283 -23.38 12.13 -3.68
N PRO A 284 -23.08 12.22 -2.37
CA PRO A 284 -22.81 11.05 -1.54
C PRO A 284 -23.89 9.99 -1.60
N LEU A 285 -25.18 10.41 -1.63
CA LEU A 285 -26.32 9.49 -1.75
C LEU A 285 -26.38 8.80 -3.12
N GLN A 286 -26.06 9.51 -4.20
CA GLN A 286 -25.96 8.92 -5.55
C GLN A 286 -24.82 7.91 -5.62
N HIS A 287 -23.67 8.23 -5.05
CA HIS A 287 -22.53 7.31 -4.95
C HIS A 287 -22.94 6.03 -4.21
N ARG A 288 -23.51 6.16 -3.02
CA ARG A 288 -23.99 4.99 -2.24
C ARG A 288 -24.92 4.09 -3.03
N LYS A 289 -25.92 4.67 -3.74
CA LYS A 289 -26.87 3.90 -4.54
C LYS A 289 -26.26 3.15 -5.71
N LYS A 290 -25.14 3.62 -6.23
CA LYS A 290 -24.45 2.98 -7.36
C LYS A 290 -23.64 1.75 -6.93
N PHE A 291 -23.13 1.72 -5.71
CA PHE A 291 -22.21 0.70 -5.20
C PHE A 291 -22.86 -0.24 -4.17
N ARG A 292 -24.15 -0.08 -3.91
CA ARG A 292 -25.02 -0.95 -3.12
C ARG A 292 -26.24 -1.35 -3.93
#